data_882fce70a9de37e5a0604d5b3b5c2e36
#
_entry.id   882fce70a9de37e5a0604d5b3b5c2e36
#
_cell.length_a   1.000
_cell.length_b   1.000
_cell.length_c   1.000
_cell.angle_alpha   90.00
_cell.angle_beta   90.00
_cell.angle_gamma   90.00
#
_symmetry.space_group_name_H-M   'P 1'
#
loop_
_entity.id
_entity.type
_entity.pdbx_description
1 polymer ?
#
loop_
_entity_poly.entity_id
_entity_poly.type
_entity_poly.pdbx_seq_one_letter_code
_entity_poly.pdbx_strand_id
1 'polypeptide(L)'
;MLWGRHATQAALEAGRPIHRIWCTAELRSSPKFLQLLRDAKASGVLVEEVTWARLGQLSGGAVHQGIALQTASAETLDLHTLVEGCAALGEPPLLLALDGLTDPHNLGAIVRSAEALGAHGVVLPQRRSAGLTGSVAKVAAGALEHLPVARVVNLNRSLESLKDAGYRVVGLAEEGDVTLPEADLEGPLVVVTGSEGNGLSLLTRRHCDQLIRIPLRGITPSLNASVATAMCLYEVARRGWMKDLKGQAPSPPIIRPRCAGLDSDPIASLKTDEAAGADEALETAAGSETVGVSESALEPEAIAAAEASPQPPHEDAPVASPEVALNPDDIAPALEAGSQHPSEVELELERDQQSAPQVDAVPFQDSVEL
;
A
#
# COMPACT_ATOMS: atom_id res chain seq x y z
N MET A 1 2.51 18.01 -6.75
CA MET A 1 1.03 18.17 -6.68
C MET A 1 0.43 16.92 -6.05
N LEU A 2 -0.39 17.07 -5.03
CA LEU A 2 -1.15 16.04 -4.35
C LEU A 2 -2.64 16.32 -4.56
N TRP A 3 -3.48 15.30 -4.82
CA TRP A 3 -4.91 15.45 -5.06
C TRP A 3 -5.72 14.26 -4.52
N GLY A 4 -7.03 14.47 -4.35
CA GLY A 4 -7.95 13.49 -3.78
C GLY A 4 -8.13 13.63 -2.27
N ARG A 5 -9.36 13.38 -1.80
CA ARG A 5 -9.79 13.73 -0.43
C ARG A 5 -8.93 13.08 0.66
N HIS A 6 -8.68 11.78 0.58
CA HIS A 6 -7.94 11.07 1.63
C HIS A 6 -6.47 11.50 1.70
N ALA A 7 -5.78 11.54 0.54
CA ALA A 7 -4.37 11.91 0.50
C ALA A 7 -4.14 13.37 0.95
N THR A 8 -5.02 14.30 0.54
CA THR A 8 -4.90 15.71 0.93
C THR A 8 -5.26 15.94 2.39
N GLN A 9 -6.25 15.21 2.92
CA GLN A 9 -6.59 15.27 4.33
C GLN A 9 -5.43 14.78 5.19
N ALA A 10 -4.88 13.59 4.90
CA ALA A 10 -3.75 13.05 5.65
C ALA A 10 -2.54 14.01 5.63
N ALA A 11 -2.22 14.61 4.47
CA ALA A 11 -1.14 15.57 4.38
C ALA A 11 -1.39 16.85 5.21
N LEU A 12 -2.64 17.31 5.31
CA LEU A 12 -3.01 18.45 6.16
C LEU A 12 -2.92 18.08 7.64
N GLU A 13 -3.43 16.91 8.03
CA GLU A 13 -3.40 16.41 9.40
C GLU A 13 -1.97 16.12 9.89
N ALA A 14 -1.12 15.61 9.01
CA ALA A 14 0.30 15.36 9.30
C ALA A 14 1.18 16.63 9.34
N GLY A 15 0.60 17.82 9.12
CA GLY A 15 1.37 19.06 9.12
C GLY A 15 2.40 19.18 8.01
N ARG A 16 2.24 18.44 6.91
CA ARG A 16 3.17 18.48 5.77
C ARG A 16 3.31 19.89 5.21
N PRO A 17 4.51 20.36 4.84
CA PRO A 17 4.70 21.68 4.25
C PRO A 17 3.87 21.86 2.97
N ILE A 18 2.89 22.76 3.01
CA ILE A 18 1.97 23.05 1.91
C ILE A 18 2.20 24.49 1.45
N HIS A 19 2.39 24.69 0.16
CA HIS A 19 2.60 25.98 -0.44
C HIS A 19 1.29 26.64 -0.89
N ARG A 20 0.34 25.82 -1.40
CA ARG A 20 -0.93 26.32 -1.92
C ARG A 20 -1.98 25.20 -1.93
N ILE A 21 -3.23 25.61 -1.70
CA ILE A 21 -4.41 24.73 -1.73
C ILE A 21 -5.40 25.28 -2.75
N TRP A 22 -5.91 24.41 -3.63
CA TRP A 22 -7.04 24.68 -4.50
C TRP A 22 -8.18 23.74 -4.14
N CYS A 23 -9.37 24.31 -3.90
CA CYS A 23 -10.55 23.50 -3.55
C CYS A 23 -11.81 24.08 -4.20
N THR A 24 -12.83 23.23 -4.38
CA THR A 24 -14.16 23.68 -4.79
C THR A 24 -14.93 24.29 -3.63
N ALA A 25 -15.94 25.11 -3.91
CA ALA A 25 -16.83 25.70 -2.91
C ALA A 25 -17.49 24.61 -2.02
N GLU A 26 -17.93 23.53 -2.64
CA GLU A 26 -18.54 22.38 -1.94
C GLU A 26 -17.60 21.75 -0.93
N LEU A 27 -16.34 21.50 -1.31
CA LEU A 27 -15.37 20.92 -0.40
C LEU A 27 -14.99 21.87 0.73
N ARG A 28 -14.84 23.17 0.42
CA ARG A 28 -14.52 24.21 1.39
C ARG A 28 -15.58 24.28 2.49
N SER A 29 -16.85 24.02 2.15
CA SER A 29 -17.96 24.01 3.10
C SER A 29 -18.16 22.65 3.81
N SER A 30 -17.41 21.61 3.43
CA SER A 30 -17.50 20.31 4.06
C SER A 30 -17.00 20.36 5.50
N PRO A 31 -17.76 19.86 6.50
CA PRO A 31 -17.36 19.91 7.92
C PRO A 31 -15.96 19.35 8.17
N LYS A 32 -15.60 18.27 7.48
CA LYS A 32 -14.33 17.59 7.61
C LYS A 32 -13.13 18.46 7.14
N PHE A 33 -13.31 19.24 6.06
CA PHE A 33 -12.24 20.06 5.50
C PHE A 33 -12.26 21.50 6.02
N LEU A 34 -13.38 21.96 6.54
CA LEU A 34 -13.55 23.35 6.96
C LEU A 34 -12.49 23.77 7.99
N GLN A 35 -12.27 22.92 9.01
CA GLN A 35 -11.27 23.22 10.04
C GLN A 35 -9.86 23.12 9.48
N LEU A 36 -9.51 22.06 8.77
CA LEU A 36 -8.18 21.88 8.17
C LEU A 36 -7.78 23.03 7.24
N LEU A 37 -8.73 23.51 6.43
CA LEU A 37 -8.50 24.65 5.53
C LEU A 37 -8.38 25.99 6.29
N ARG A 38 -9.07 26.15 7.42
CA ARG A 38 -8.91 27.31 8.30
C ARG A 38 -7.53 27.32 8.95
N ASP A 39 -7.10 26.18 9.48
CA ASP A 39 -5.82 26.03 10.15
C ASP A 39 -4.66 26.25 9.16
N ALA A 40 -4.76 25.66 7.96
CA ALA A 40 -3.81 25.90 6.89
C ALA A 40 -3.74 27.40 6.51
N LYS A 41 -4.88 28.08 6.41
CA LYS A 41 -4.93 29.52 6.14
C LYS A 41 -4.32 30.35 7.28
N ALA A 42 -4.58 29.95 8.53
CA ALA A 42 -4.02 30.62 9.70
C ALA A 42 -2.48 30.49 9.76
N SER A 43 -1.93 29.38 9.27
CA SER A 43 -0.48 29.15 9.13
C SER A 43 0.14 29.81 7.88
N GLY A 44 -0.63 30.63 7.13
CA GLY A 44 -0.14 31.39 5.99
C GLY A 44 -0.24 30.70 4.63
N VAL A 45 -0.86 29.51 4.55
CA VAL A 45 -1.05 28.82 3.29
C VAL A 45 -2.12 29.51 2.44
N LEU A 46 -1.82 29.75 1.17
CA LEU A 46 -2.78 30.32 0.23
C LEU A 46 -3.85 29.28 -0.14
N VAL A 47 -5.10 29.55 0.27
CA VAL A 47 -6.27 28.71 -0.04
C VAL A 47 -7.14 29.41 -1.08
N GLU A 48 -7.21 28.85 -2.28
CA GLU A 48 -7.98 29.37 -3.42
C GLU A 48 -9.21 28.52 -3.71
N GLU A 49 -10.34 29.18 -3.87
CA GLU A 49 -11.55 28.55 -4.39
C GLU A 49 -11.51 28.56 -5.92
N VAL A 50 -11.67 27.40 -6.53
CA VAL A 50 -11.56 27.23 -7.98
C VAL A 50 -12.68 26.33 -8.51
N THR A 51 -12.93 26.42 -9.83
CA THR A 51 -13.90 25.55 -10.51
C THR A 51 -13.36 24.13 -10.65
N TRP A 52 -14.27 23.17 -10.82
CA TRP A 52 -13.95 21.77 -11.10
C TRP A 52 -13.04 21.63 -12.34
N ALA A 53 -13.34 22.38 -13.40
CA ALA A 53 -12.53 22.40 -14.62
C ALA A 53 -11.08 22.88 -14.36
N ARG A 54 -10.91 23.90 -13.52
CA ARG A 54 -9.57 24.41 -13.16
C ARG A 54 -8.77 23.37 -12.37
N LEU A 55 -9.39 22.64 -11.44
CA LEU A 55 -8.75 21.52 -10.74
C LEU A 55 -8.34 20.40 -11.70
N GLY A 56 -9.18 20.09 -12.69
CA GLY A 56 -8.84 19.14 -13.75
C GLY A 56 -7.58 19.54 -14.50
N GLN A 57 -7.45 20.81 -14.90
CA GLN A 57 -6.23 21.32 -15.53
C GLN A 57 -5.00 21.21 -14.61
N LEU A 58 -5.12 21.62 -13.35
CA LEU A 58 -4.02 21.58 -12.38
C LEU A 58 -3.55 20.16 -12.06
N SER A 59 -4.46 19.19 -12.05
CA SER A 59 -4.18 17.79 -11.78
C SER A 59 -3.81 16.97 -13.03
N GLY A 60 -3.77 17.60 -14.21
CA GLY A 60 -3.50 16.89 -15.47
C GLY A 60 -4.61 15.91 -15.87
N GLY A 61 -5.87 16.23 -15.60
CA GLY A 61 -7.02 15.38 -15.88
C GLY A 61 -7.27 14.26 -14.83
N ALA A 62 -6.52 14.27 -13.73
CA ALA A 62 -6.68 13.26 -12.68
C ALA A 62 -7.99 13.43 -11.90
N VAL A 63 -8.49 12.35 -11.29
CA VAL A 63 -9.68 12.36 -10.42
C VAL A 63 -9.34 13.06 -9.10
N HIS A 64 -9.48 14.38 -9.03
CA HIS A 64 -9.05 15.23 -7.91
C HIS A 64 -10.07 15.34 -6.76
N GLN A 65 -11.30 14.93 -6.94
CA GLN A 65 -12.34 14.90 -5.90
C GLN A 65 -12.60 16.27 -5.21
N GLY A 66 -12.38 17.37 -5.92
CA GLY A 66 -12.64 18.73 -5.45
C GLY A 66 -11.47 19.41 -4.72
N ILE A 67 -10.28 18.81 -4.63
CA ILE A 67 -9.12 19.37 -3.95
C ILE A 67 -7.79 18.98 -4.59
N ALA A 68 -6.84 19.93 -4.59
CA ALA A 68 -5.45 19.71 -4.93
C ALA A 68 -4.53 20.58 -4.05
N LEU A 69 -3.38 20.06 -3.68
CA LEU A 69 -2.36 20.73 -2.89
C LEU A 69 -1.06 20.84 -3.69
N GLN A 70 -0.41 21.97 -3.57
CA GLN A 70 1.00 22.13 -3.91
C GLN A 70 1.81 21.94 -2.62
N THR A 71 2.51 20.84 -2.51
CA THR A 71 3.28 20.47 -1.32
C THR A 71 4.65 19.95 -1.72
N ALA A 72 5.60 19.94 -0.79
CA ALA A 72 6.86 19.24 -0.95
C ALA A 72 6.64 17.74 -1.30
N SER A 73 7.63 17.11 -1.89
CA SER A 73 7.62 15.65 -2.06
C SER A 73 7.50 14.95 -0.70
N ALA A 74 7.01 13.71 -0.67
CA ALA A 74 7.06 12.92 0.55
C ALA A 74 8.52 12.84 1.03
N GLU A 75 8.73 13.07 2.30
CA GLU A 75 10.04 12.92 2.91
C GLU A 75 10.49 11.47 2.82
N THR A 76 11.77 11.27 2.60
CA THR A 76 12.34 9.94 2.53
C THR A 76 13.59 9.89 3.39
N LEU A 77 13.80 8.75 4.03
CA LEU A 77 14.91 8.49 4.93
C LEU A 77 16.04 7.75 4.20
N ASP A 78 17.22 7.70 4.81
CA ASP A 78 18.19 6.66 4.53
C ASP A 78 17.83 5.37 5.30
N LEU A 79 18.45 4.25 4.90
CA LEU A 79 18.16 2.95 5.49
C LEU A 79 18.58 2.87 6.97
N HIS A 80 19.70 3.48 7.33
CA HIS A 80 20.23 3.44 8.69
C HIS A 80 19.27 4.11 9.67
N THR A 81 18.78 5.30 9.33
CA THR A 81 17.77 6.03 10.11
C THR A 81 16.49 5.21 10.30
N LEU A 82 16.01 4.50 9.26
CA LEU A 82 14.85 3.62 9.39
C LEU A 82 15.12 2.45 10.34
N VAL A 83 16.27 1.78 10.21
CA VAL A 83 16.64 0.63 11.06
C VAL A 83 16.84 1.05 12.51
N GLU A 84 17.50 2.17 12.76
CA GLU A 84 17.64 2.73 14.11
C GLU A 84 16.29 3.07 14.74
N GLY A 85 15.39 3.70 13.97
CA GLY A 85 14.03 3.98 14.42
C GLY A 85 13.25 2.72 14.79
N CYS A 86 13.50 1.61 14.09
CA CYS A 86 12.89 0.31 14.39
C CYS A 86 13.49 -0.39 15.61
N ALA A 87 14.71 -0.08 16.02
CA ALA A 87 15.39 -0.78 17.13
C ALA A 87 14.71 -0.57 18.49
N ALA A 88 13.94 0.50 18.65
CA ALA A 88 13.25 0.86 19.90
C ALA A 88 11.77 0.45 19.94
N LEU A 89 11.27 -0.33 18.96
CA LEU A 89 9.82 -0.63 18.83
C LEU A 89 9.47 -1.66 19.89
N GLY A 90 9.65 -2.17 20.69
CA GLY A 90 9.10 -3.17 21.63
C GLY A 90 8.35 -4.35 20.96
N GLU A 91 8.27 -4.37 19.62
CA GLU A 91 7.72 -5.44 18.79
C GLU A 91 8.67 -5.74 17.62
N PRO A 92 8.60 -6.96 17.03
CA PRO A 92 9.44 -7.29 15.89
C PRO A 92 9.14 -6.39 14.68
N PRO A 93 10.13 -5.65 14.14
CA PRO A 93 9.89 -4.78 13.01
C PRO A 93 9.62 -5.55 11.71
N LEU A 94 8.62 -5.09 10.97
CA LEU A 94 8.25 -5.58 9.65
C LEU A 94 8.54 -4.50 8.60
N LEU A 95 9.46 -4.78 7.69
CA LEU A 95 9.81 -3.90 6.57
C LEU A 95 9.42 -4.54 5.24
N LEU A 96 9.18 -3.70 4.24
CA LEU A 96 9.04 -4.13 2.85
C LEU A 96 10.22 -3.64 2.04
N ALA A 97 10.70 -4.47 1.11
CA ALA A 97 11.68 -4.08 0.11
C ALA A 97 11.10 -4.34 -1.30
N LEU A 98 11.20 -3.35 -2.20
CA LEU A 98 10.56 -3.43 -3.51
C LEU A 98 11.62 -3.49 -4.61
N ASP A 99 11.67 -4.61 -5.34
CA ASP A 99 12.65 -4.86 -6.41
C ASP A 99 12.06 -4.58 -7.79
N GLY A 100 12.37 -3.42 -8.34
CA GLY A 100 12.02 -3.09 -9.74
C GLY A 100 10.52 -2.81 -9.97
N LEU A 101 9.77 -2.44 -8.96
CA LEU A 101 8.35 -2.08 -9.08
C LEU A 101 8.21 -0.71 -9.74
N THR A 102 7.69 -0.66 -10.96
CA THR A 102 7.62 0.57 -11.79
C THR A 102 6.21 1.15 -11.91
N ASP A 103 5.17 0.36 -11.64
CA ASP A 103 3.78 0.85 -11.67
C ASP A 103 3.43 1.67 -10.42
N PRO A 104 3.06 2.96 -10.58
CA PRO A 104 2.62 3.79 -9.47
C PRO A 104 1.37 3.29 -8.74
N HIS A 105 0.47 2.58 -9.43
CA HIS A 105 -0.72 2.03 -8.82
C HIS A 105 -0.38 0.89 -7.88
N ASN A 106 0.48 -0.04 -8.30
CA ASN A 106 0.94 -1.12 -7.44
C ASN A 106 1.74 -0.59 -6.25
N LEU A 107 2.64 0.39 -6.46
CA LEU A 107 3.38 1.00 -5.37
C LEU A 107 2.43 1.63 -4.34
N GLY A 108 1.46 2.43 -4.79
CA GLY A 108 0.49 3.06 -3.89
C GLY A 108 -0.37 2.04 -3.14
N ALA A 109 -0.82 0.96 -3.80
CA ALA A 109 -1.59 -0.11 -3.18
C ALA A 109 -0.78 -0.90 -2.15
N ILE A 110 0.50 -1.18 -2.43
CA ILE A 110 1.42 -1.85 -1.49
C ILE A 110 1.64 -0.97 -0.26
N VAL A 111 1.96 0.30 -0.43
CA VAL A 111 2.16 1.24 0.69
C VAL A 111 0.92 1.32 1.58
N ARG A 112 -0.27 1.40 0.96
CA ARG A 112 -1.54 1.41 1.70
C ARG A 112 -1.77 0.13 2.49
N SER A 113 -1.53 -1.03 1.89
CA SER A 113 -1.69 -2.32 2.55
C SER A 113 -0.65 -2.52 3.66
N ALA A 114 0.58 -2.08 3.43
CA ALA A 114 1.67 -2.13 4.39
C ALA A 114 1.37 -1.31 5.64
N GLU A 115 0.92 -0.07 5.44
CA GLU A 115 0.50 0.79 6.55
C GLU A 115 -0.64 0.18 7.35
N ALA A 116 -1.71 -0.27 6.67
CA ALA A 116 -2.90 -0.84 7.28
C ALA A 116 -2.66 -2.16 8.02
N LEU A 117 -1.67 -2.96 7.58
CA LEU A 117 -1.35 -4.27 8.15
C LEU A 117 -0.19 -4.25 9.14
N GLY A 118 0.29 -3.06 9.50
CA GLY A 118 1.26 -2.91 10.59
C GLY A 118 2.73 -3.02 10.16
N ALA A 119 3.07 -2.73 8.91
CA ALA A 119 4.46 -2.58 8.52
C ALA A 119 5.06 -1.30 9.09
N HIS A 120 6.35 -1.34 9.41
CA HIS A 120 7.08 -0.24 10.03
C HIS A 120 7.86 0.63 9.05
N GLY A 121 8.02 0.18 7.79
CA GLY A 121 8.67 0.97 6.76
C GLY A 121 8.79 0.27 5.42
N VAL A 122 9.16 1.05 4.40
CA VAL A 122 9.38 0.57 3.02
C VAL A 122 10.78 0.95 2.56
N VAL A 123 11.50 -0.01 1.98
CA VAL A 123 12.81 0.19 1.34
C VAL A 123 12.60 0.22 -0.17
N LEU A 124 12.86 1.37 -0.77
CA LEU A 124 12.57 1.64 -2.17
C LEU A 124 13.83 2.07 -2.93
N PRO A 125 14.24 1.37 -4.01
CA PRO A 125 15.36 1.79 -4.83
C PRO A 125 15.17 3.19 -5.43
N GLN A 126 16.26 3.96 -5.56
CA GLN A 126 16.22 5.27 -6.21
C GLN A 126 16.02 5.16 -7.73
N ARG A 127 16.47 4.05 -8.32
CA ARG A 127 16.37 3.76 -9.76
C ARG A 127 15.55 2.50 -9.99
N ARG A 128 14.94 2.38 -11.18
CA ARG A 128 14.09 1.24 -11.58
C ARG A 128 12.92 1.01 -10.62
N SER A 129 12.34 2.08 -10.14
CA SER A 129 11.22 2.07 -9.21
C SER A 129 10.33 3.27 -9.49
N ALA A 130 9.04 3.12 -9.27
CA ALA A 130 8.10 4.22 -9.31
C ALA A 130 8.51 5.31 -8.31
N GLY A 131 8.40 6.57 -8.70
CA GLY A 131 8.63 7.70 -7.80
C GLY A 131 7.43 7.90 -6.85
N LEU A 132 7.67 8.52 -5.70
CA LEU A 132 6.60 8.91 -4.75
C LEU A 132 5.84 10.14 -5.28
N THR A 133 5.12 9.94 -6.38
CA THR A 133 4.37 10.98 -7.09
C THR A 133 2.99 11.20 -6.47
N GLY A 134 2.29 12.26 -6.91
CA GLY A 134 0.89 12.48 -6.52
C GLY A 134 -0.04 11.32 -6.88
N SER A 135 0.25 10.56 -7.94
CA SER A 135 -0.51 9.36 -8.30
C SER A 135 -0.34 8.26 -7.25
N VAL A 136 0.90 8.01 -6.79
CA VAL A 136 1.20 7.06 -5.72
C VAL A 136 0.52 7.50 -4.42
N ALA A 137 0.67 8.76 -4.03
CA ALA A 137 0.06 9.29 -2.81
C ALA A 137 -1.47 9.18 -2.82
N LYS A 138 -2.10 9.39 -3.99
CA LYS A 138 -3.55 9.21 -4.13
C LYS A 138 -3.98 7.76 -3.91
N VAL A 139 -3.30 6.79 -4.51
CA VAL A 139 -3.62 5.37 -4.34
C VAL A 139 -3.31 4.90 -2.92
N ALA A 140 -2.22 5.39 -2.34
CA ALA A 140 -1.84 5.14 -0.95
C ALA A 140 -2.83 5.75 0.08
N ALA A 141 -3.74 6.64 -0.35
CA ALA A 141 -4.84 7.18 0.45
C ALA A 141 -4.43 7.78 1.81
N GLY A 142 -3.23 8.37 1.88
CA GLY A 142 -2.68 8.98 3.10
C GLY A 142 -1.62 8.12 3.81
N ALA A 143 -1.47 6.85 3.47
CA ALA A 143 -0.52 5.96 4.13
C ALA A 143 0.95 6.44 4.05
N LEU A 144 1.30 7.24 3.02
CA LEU A 144 2.65 7.84 2.89
C LEU A 144 2.98 8.86 3.99
N GLU A 145 2.00 9.39 4.67
CA GLU A 145 2.21 10.33 5.79
C GLU A 145 2.51 9.59 7.11
N HIS A 146 2.26 8.28 7.14
CA HIS A 146 2.37 7.47 8.34
C HIS A 146 3.41 6.34 8.23
N LEU A 147 3.74 5.90 7.02
CA LEU A 147 4.68 4.81 6.76
C LEU A 147 6.01 5.36 6.24
N PRO A 148 7.10 5.28 7.02
CA PRO A 148 8.42 5.74 6.60
C PRO A 148 8.90 5.03 5.33
N VAL A 149 9.51 5.79 4.42
CA VAL A 149 10.09 5.25 3.18
C VAL A 149 11.59 5.55 3.13
N ALA A 150 12.41 4.52 3.17
CA ALA A 150 13.85 4.63 2.97
C ALA A 150 14.21 4.49 1.49
N ARG A 151 14.94 5.48 0.93
CA ARG A 151 15.41 5.47 -0.47
C ARG A 151 16.84 4.98 -0.54
N VAL A 152 17.06 3.88 -1.26
CA VAL A 152 18.36 3.22 -1.34
C VAL A 152 18.95 3.23 -2.76
N VAL A 153 20.27 3.35 -2.88
CA VAL A 153 20.96 3.33 -4.18
C VAL A 153 21.04 1.89 -4.71
N ASN A 154 21.32 0.92 -3.83
CA ASN A 154 21.51 -0.48 -4.18
C ASN A 154 20.71 -1.37 -3.21
N LEU A 155 19.62 -1.97 -3.74
CA LEU A 155 18.72 -2.80 -2.96
C LEU A 155 19.44 -4.01 -2.34
N ASN A 156 20.25 -4.72 -3.12
CA ASN A 156 20.91 -5.94 -2.65
C ASN A 156 21.88 -5.68 -1.50
N ARG A 157 22.67 -4.60 -1.59
CA ARG A 157 23.53 -4.18 -0.48
C ARG A 157 22.70 -3.76 0.75
N SER A 158 21.54 -3.18 0.52
CA SER A 158 20.61 -2.83 1.61
C SER A 158 20.04 -4.07 2.29
N LEU A 159 19.72 -5.13 1.51
CA LEU A 159 19.29 -6.41 2.08
C LEU A 159 20.39 -7.07 2.92
N GLU A 160 21.66 -7.01 2.49
CA GLU A 160 22.80 -7.45 3.30
C GLU A 160 22.87 -6.68 4.62
N SER A 161 22.81 -5.35 4.57
CA SER A 161 22.82 -4.52 5.79
C SER A 161 21.66 -4.83 6.73
N LEU A 162 20.48 -5.15 6.20
CA LEU A 162 19.33 -5.55 7.02
C LEU A 162 19.55 -6.92 7.67
N LYS A 163 20.16 -7.88 6.97
CA LYS A 163 20.54 -9.18 7.52
C LYS A 163 21.57 -9.01 8.64
N ASP A 164 22.58 -8.17 8.44
CA ASP A 164 23.58 -7.84 9.48
C ASP A 164 22.93 -7.17 10.71
N ALA A 165 21.83 -6.45 10.52
CA ALA A 165 21.01 -5.88 11.60
C ALA A 165 20.01 -6.89 12.22
N GLY A 166 20.05 -8.16 11.82
CA GLY A 166 19.24 -9.24 12.40
C GLY A 166 17.87 -9.46 11.76
N TYR A 167 17.60 -8.83 10.62
CA TYR A 167 16.36 -9.09 9.88
C TYR A 167 16.47 -10.35 9.03
N ARG A 168 15.41 -11.14 9.02
CA ARG A 168 15.22 -12.20 8.04
C ARG A 168 14.66 -11.62 6.74
N VAL A 169 15.20 -12.00 5.60
CA VAL A 169 14.80 -11.54 4.28
C VAL A 169 14.02 -12.64 3.56
N VAL A 170 12.73 -12.41 3.32
CA VAL A 170 11.82 -13.35 2.65
C VAL A 170 11.35 -12.78 1.33
N GLY A 171 11.62 -13.48 0.23
CA GLY A 171 11.24 -13.07 -1.12
C GLY A 171 9.96 -13.75 -1.60
N LEU A 172 9.04 -12.95 -2.19
CA LEU A 172 7.86 -13.48 -2.88
C LEU A 172 8.23 -13.92 -4.29
N ALA A 173 8.13 -15.23 -4.56
CA ALA A 173 8.46 -15.81 -5.86
C ALA A 173 7.53 -16.99 -6.17
N GLU A 174 7.11 -17.14 -7.43
CA GLU A 174 6.23 -18.23 -7.86
C GLU A 174 6.90 -19.61 -7.71
N GLU A 175 8.21 -19.64 -7.94
CA GLU A 175 9.07 -20.81 -7.79
C GLU A 175 9.60 -21.04 -6.36
N GLY A 176 9.06 -20.33 -5.37
CA GLY A 176 9.46 -20.49 -3.97
C GLY A 176 9.28 -21.94 -3.48
N ASP A 177 10.30 -22.45 -2.78
CA ASP A 177 10.30 -23.82 -2.26
C ASP A 177 9.33 -24.00 -1.09
N VAL A 178 9.04 -22.89 -0.39
CA VAL A 178 8.18 -22.88 0.81
C VAL A 178 6.87 -22.20 0.51
N THR A 179 5.76 -22.76 0.95
CA THR A 179 4.46 -22.10 0.84
C THR A 179 4.28 -21.03 1.92
N LEU A 180 3.49 -20.00 1.63
CA LEU A 180 3.22 -18.93 2.59
C LEU A 180 2.72 -19.45 3.97
N PRO A 181 1.84 -20.47 4.06
CA PRO A 181 1.46 -21.05 5.34
C PRO A 181 2.59 -21.74 6.13
N GLU A 182 3.61 -22.25 5.44
CA GLU A 182 4.75 -22.96 6.04
C GLU A 182 5.95 -22.05 6.32
N ALA A 183 5.95 -20.85 5.75
CA ALA A 183 7.06 -19.92 5.84
C ALA A 183 7.33 -19.48 7.28
N ASP A 184 8.61 -19.32 7.62
CA ASP A 184 9.02 -18.72 8.89
C ASP A 184 8.98 -17.19 8.75
N LEU A 185 7.96 -16.60 9.38
CA LEU A 185 7.67 -15.16 9.34
C LEU A 185 7.81 -14.52 10.74
N GLU A 186 8.50 -15.16 11.68
CA GLU A 186 8.68 -14.65 13.03
C GLU A 186 9.90 -13.74 13.15
N GLY A 187 9.88 -12.84 14.13
CA GLY A 187 10.98 -11.92 14.42
C GLY A 187 11.09 -10.73 13.46
N PRO A 188 12.21 -10.00 13.49
CA PRO A 188 12.48 -8.90 12.55
C PRO A 188 12.48 -9.40 11.12
N LEU A 189 11.63 -8.83 10.27
CA LEU A 189 11.32 -9.38 8.94
C LEU A 189 11.38 -8.33 7.84
N VAL A 190 11.95 -8.71 6.70
CA VAL A 190 11.85 -7.96 5.44
C VAL A 190 11.14 -8.83 4.40
N VAL A 191 9.98 -8.38 3.94
CA VAL A 191 9.28 -9.00 2.81
C VAL A 191 9.72 -8.32 1.53
N VAL A 192 10.27 -9.08 0.59
CA VAL A 192 10.73 -8.56 -0.70
C VAL A 192 9.74 -8.91 -1.80
N THR A 193 9.24 -7.88 -2.48
CA THR A 193 8.33 -8.01 -3.62
C THR A 193 9.02 -7.57 -4.90
N GLY A 194 8.92 -8.36 -5.94
CA GLY A 194 9.49 -8.08 -7.26
C GLY A 194 8.58 -7.29 -8.19
N SER A 195 9.09 -7.04 -9.39
CA SER A 195 8.34 -6.36 -10.46
C SER A 195 7.23 -7.23 -11.04
N GLU A 196 6.27 -6.54 -11.69
CA GLU A 196 5.18 -7.15 -12.43
C GLU A 196 5.70 -7.93 -13.64
N GLY A 197 5.77 -9.04 -13.86
CA GLY A 197 6.23 -9.83 -15.02
C GLY A 197 7.55 -10.56 -14.81
N ASN A 198 8.55 -9.93 -14.21
CA ASN A 198 9.85 -10.58 -13.98
C ASN A 198 10.05 -11.07 -12.53
N GLY A 199 9.14 -10.71 -11.63
CA GLY A 199 9.28 -11.03 -10.21
C GLY A 199 10.56 -10.42 -9.61
N LEU A 200 11.19 -11.15 -8.71
CA LEU A 200 12.47 -10.77 -8.10
C LEU A 200 13.62 -10.93 -9.08
N SER A 201 14.55 -9.98 -9.10
CA SER A 201 15.79 -10.14 -9.87
C SER A 201 16.62 -11.31 -9.32
N LEU A 202 17.42 -11.94 -10.20
CA LEU A 202 18.23 -13.10 -9.82
C LEU A 202 19.16 -12.80 -8.62
N LEU A 203 19.70 -11.58 -8.58
CA LEU A 203 20.57 -11.17 -7.48
C LEU A 203 19.78 -10.99 -6.18
N THR A 204 18.61 -10.36 -6.23
CA THR A 204 17.73 -10.21 -5.06
C THR A 204 17.30 -11.57 -4.50
N ARG A 205 16.97 -12.55 -5.36
CA ARG A 205 16.66 -13.92 -4.91
C ARG A 205 17.78 -14.55 -4.11
N ARG A 206 19.04 -14.34 -4.49
CA ARG A 206 20.22 -14.85 -3.76
C ARG A 206 20.44 -14.20 -2.41
N HIS A 207 19.92 -12.98 -2.21
CA HIS A 207 20.00 -12.30 -0.91
C HIS A 207 18.83 -12.65 0.03
N CYS A 208 17.77 -13.28 -0.48
CA CYS A 208 16.69 -13.80 0.36
C CYS A 208 17.16 -15.03 1.14
N ASP A 209 16.78 -15.11 2.42
CA ASP A 209 17.00 -16.29 3.26
C ASP A 209 16.00 -17.40 2.91
N GLN A 210 14.83 -17.01 2.43
CA GLN A 210 13.76 -17.90 2.02
C GLN A 210 12.99 -17.30 0.84
N LEU A 211 12.67 -18.13 -0.15
CA LEU A 211 11.73 -17.79 -1.22
C LEU A 211 10.40 -18.48 -0.93
N ILE A 212 9.34 -17.68 -0.85
CA ILE A 212 8.00 -18.16 -0.53
C ILE A 212 7.05 -17.97 -1.71
N ARG A 213 6.17 -18.93 -1.87
CA ARG A 213 5.09 -18.89 -2.87
C ARG A 213 3.72 -18.91 -2.22
N ILE A 214 2.77 -18.26 -2.87
CA ILE A 214 1.35 -18.34 -2.52
C ILE A 214 0.76 -19.50 -3.33
N PRO A 215 0.23 -20.57 -2.69
CA PRO A 215 -0.39 -21.67 -3.42
C PRO A 215 -1.60 -21.20 -4.21
N LEU A 216 -1.61 -21.41 -5.52
CA LEU A 216 -2.71 -21.09 -6.42
C LEU A 216 -3.38 -22.38 -6.89
N ARG A 217 -4.72 -22.39 -6.97
CA ARG A 217 -5.50 -23.53 -7.43
C ARG A 217 -6.06 -23.37 -8.84
N GLY A 218 -6.14 -22.12 -9.31
CA GLY A 218 -6.70 -21.79 -10.62
C GLY A 218 -5.71 -22.01 -11.77
N ILE A 219 -6.16 -21.68 -12.98
CA ILE A 219 -5.32 -21.70 -14.20
C ILE A 219 -4.38 -20.49 -14.27
N THR A 220 -4.75 -19.40 -13.61
CA THR A 220 -3.92 -18.16 -13.58
C THR A 220 -2.58 -18.46 -12.91
N PRO A 221 -1.44 -18.21 -13.57
CA PRO A 221 -0.12 -18.61 -13.06
C PRO A 221 0.36 -17.73 -11.91
N SER A 222 -0.07 -16.46 -11.86
CA SER A 222 0.43 -15.48 -10.89
C SER A 222 -0.65 -14.53 -10.38
N LEU A 223 -0.35 -13.84 -9.30
CA LEU A 223 -1.17 -12.75 -8.75
C LEU A 223 -0.53 -11.39 -9.06
N ASN A 224 -1.35 -10.35 -9.09
CA ASN A 224 -0.84 -8.98 -9.09
C ASN A 224 0.10 -8.76 -7.89
N ALA A 225 1.21 -8.05 -8.09
CA ALA A 225 2.25 -7.85 -7.09
C ALA A 225 1.72 -7.21 -5.79
N SER A 226 0.80 -6.24 -5.89
CA SER A 226 0.21 -5.61 -4.70
C SER A 226 -0.72 -6.55 -3.93
N VAL A 227 -1.44 -7.42 -4.63
CA VAL A 227 -2.30 -8.44 -4.03
C VAL A 227 -1.46 -9.49 -3.31
N ALA A 228 -0.44 -10.04 -3.97
CA ALA A 228 0.47 -11.02 -3.38
C ALA A 228 1.15 -10.46 -2.12
N THR A 229 1.63 -9.22 -2.20
CA THR A 229 2.23 -8.53 -1.04
C THR A 229 1.24 -8.38 0.10
N ALA A 230 0.01 -7.94 -0.18
CA ALA A 230 -1.02 -7.77 0.85
C ALA A 230 -1.39 -9.10 1.52
N MET A 231 -1.46 -10.21 0.77
CA MET A 231 -1.70 -11.55 1.35
C MET A 231 -0.56 -11.98 2.27
N CYS A 232 0.70 -11.74 1.88
CA CYS A 232 1.85 -12.03 2.72
C CYS A 232 1.83 -11.19 4.01
N LEU A 233 1.60 -9.89 3.90
CA LEU A 233 1.49 -9.00 5.06
C LEU A 233 0.34 -9.37 5.98
N TYR A 234 -0.80 -9.77 5.43
CA TYR A 234 -1.93 -10.27 6.22
C TYR A 234 -1.55 -11.53 7.01
N GLU A 235 -0.82 -12.46 6.39
CA GLU A 235 -0.37 -13.68 7.07
C GLU A 235 0.61 -13.35 8.22
N VAL A 236 1.54 -12.40 8.01
CA VAL A 236 2.42 -11.90 9.08
C VAL A 236 1.59 -11.29 10.21
N ALA A 237 0.67 -10.40 9.90
CA ALA A 237 -0.20 -9.77 10.88
C ALA A 237 -1.10 -10.78 11.62
N ARG A 238 -1.64 -11.77 10.90
CA ARG A 238 -2.48 -12.85 11.46
C ARG A 238 -1.72 -13.70 12.49
N ARG A 239 -0.44 -13.98 12.22
CA ARG A 239 0.41 -14.74 13.16
C ARG A 239 0.95 -13.87 14.28
N GLY A 240 1.10 -12.57 14.04
CA GLY A 240 1.57 -11.57 15.00
C GLY A 240 0.43 -10.92 15.78
N TRP A 241 0.25 -9.64 15.60
CA TRP A 241 -0.65 -8.81 16.39
C TRP A 241 -2.15 -9.17 16.30
N MET A 242 -2.58 -9.87 15.22
CA MET A 242 -3.98 -10.34 15.09
C MET A 242 -4.26 -11.66 15.83
N LYS A 243 -3.24 -12.36 16.36
CA LYS A 243 -3.38 -13.70 16.91
C LYS A 243 -4.47 -13.81 17.97
N ASP A 244 -4.59 -12.80 18.82
CA ASP A 244 -5.55 -12.76 19.92
C ASP A 244 -6.76 -11.85 19.66
N LEU A 245 -6.84 -11.26 18.44
CA LEU A 245 -7.94 -10.38 18.06
C LEU A 245 -9.20 -11.20 17.79
N LYS A 246 -10.29 -10.94 18.53
CA LYS A 246 -11.57 -11.65 18.41
C LYS A 246 -12.74 -10.70 18.29
N GLY A 247 -13.68 -11.05 17.42
CA GLY A 247 -14.95 -10.35 17.28
C GLY A 247 -14.77 -8.89 16.85
N GLN A 248 -15.34 -7.97 17.60
CA GLN A 248 -15.27 -6.52 17.36
C GLN A 248 -14.21 -5.81 18.22
N ALA A 249 -13.26 -6.56 18.77
CA ALA A 249 -12.16 -5.95 19.51
C ALA A 249 -11.39 -4.95 18.60
N PRO A 250 -11.05 -3.76 19.08
CA PRO A 250 -10.26 -2.81 18.30
C PRO A 250 -8.86 -3.37 18.06
N SER A 251 -8.32 -3.08 16.87
CA SER A 251 -6.91 -3.40 16.58
C SER A 251 -5.99 -2.64 17.53
N PRO A 252 -4.91 -3.25 18.05
CA PRO A 252 -3.93 -2.55 18.85
C PRO A 252 -3.32 -1.40 18.02
N PRO A 253 -2.99 -0.26 18.65
CA PRO A 253 -2.33 0.82 17.94
C PRO A 253 -0.94 0.39 17.49
N ILE A 254 -0.58 0.73 16.26
CA ILE A 254 0.77 0.47 15.74
C ILE A 254 1.79 1.38 16.42
N ILE A 255 2.95 0.81 16.77
CA ILE A 255 4.08 1.57 17.26
C ILE A 255 4.93 2.00 16.05
N ARG A 256 4.99 3.32 15.79
CA ARG A 256 5.75 3.84 14.64
C ARG A 256 7.22 4.01 14.98
N PRO A 257 8.15 3.76 14.01
CA PRO A 257 9.55 4.06 14.19
C PRO A 257 9.78 5.54 14.48
N ARG A 258 10.55 5.86 15.50
CA ARG A 258 10.98 7.22 15.79
C ARG A 258 12.19 7.55 14.92
N CYS A 259 11.95 8.22 13.82
CA CYS A 259 13.01 8.62 12.88
C CYS A 259 13.30 10.11 13.06
N ALA A 260 14.55 10.46 13.30
CA ALA A 260 14.97 11.85 13.40
C ALA A 260 14.60 12.60 12.09
N GLY A 261 13.82 13.67 12.21
CA GLY A 261 13.30 14.46 11.09
C GLY A 261 11.82 14.22 10.75
N LEU A 262 11.17 13.19 11.33
CA LEU A 262 9.72 12.93 11.20
C LEU A 262 8.96 13.25 12.49
N ASP A 263 9.60 13.84 13.50
CA ASP A 263 9.03 14.16 14.81
C ASP A 263 8.02 15.32 14.73
N SER A 264 6.92 15.09 14.04
CA SER A 264 5.72 15.90 14.18
C SER A 264 4.51 14.98 14.30
N ASP A 265 4.42 14.26 15.43
CA ASP A 265 3.17 13.67 15.88
C ASP A 265 2.40 14.71 16.72
N PRO A 266 1.42 15.45 16.15
CA PRO A 266 0.61 16.38 16.94
C PRO A 266 -0.35 15.65 17.90
N ILE A 267 -0.47 14.31 17.81
CA ILE A 267 -1.40 13.51 18.61
C ILE A 267 -0.76 13.06 19.96
N ALA A 268 0.57 12.99 20.06
CA ALA A 268 1.23 12.62 21.32
C ALA A 268 1.23 13.74 22.36
N SER A 269 1.16 15.00 21.94
CA SER A 269 1.11 16.15 22.86
C SER A 269 -0.27 16.42 23.48
N LEU A 270 -1.35 15.88 22.92
CA LEU A 270 -2.71 16.06 23.47
C LEU A 270 -3.08 15.03 24.56
N LYS A 271 -2.32 13.97 24.73
CA LYS A 271 -2.60 12.96 25.77
C LYS A 271 -1.80 13.14 27.07
N THR A 272 -0.79 13.99 27.08
CA THR A 272 -0.02 14.30 28.32
C THR A 272 -0.62 15.44 29.13
N ASP A 273 -1.47 16.29 28.54
CA ASP A 273 -2.10 17.40 29.28
C ASP A 273 -3.42 17.02 29.97
N GLU A 274 -4.08 15.91 29.56
CA GLU A 274 -5.27 15.40 30.27
C GLU A 274 -4.94 14.49 31.47
N ALA A 275 -3.73 13.94 31.57
CA ALA A 275 -3.34 13.11 32.69
C ALA A 275 -2.73 13.87 33.87
N ALA A 276 -2.36 15.14 33.68
CA ALA A 276 -1.77 15.98 34.73
C ALA A 276 -2.79 16.89 35.47
N GLY A 277 -4.06 16.92 35.02
CA GLY A 277 -5.09 17.78 35.57
C GLY A 277 -6.12 17.08 36.45
N ALA A 278 -6.02 15.77 36.71
CA ALA A 278 -7.07 15.01 37.40
C ALA A 278 -6.79 14.68 38.89
N ASP A 279 -5.68 15.12 39.46
CA ASP A 279 -5.31 14.73 40.84
C ASP A 279 -5.31 15.88 41.90
N GLU A 280 -5.83 17.07 41.56
CA GLU A 280 -5.85 18.21 42.51
C GLU A 280 -7.24 18.79 42.87
N ALA A 281 -8.32 18.04 42.64
CA ALA A 281 -9.67 18.51 42.98
C ALA A 281 -10.53 17.48 43.76
N LEU A 282 -9.95 16.86 44.82
CA LEU A 282 -10.75 16.03 45.74
C LEU A 282 -10.35 16.21 47.20
N GLU A 283 -10.32 17.45 47.66
CA GLU A 283 -10.43 17.76 49.09
C GLU A 283 -11.04 19.16 49.24
N THR A 284 -12.32 19.24 49.53
CA THR A 284 -13.09 20.18 50.34
C THR A 284 -14.47 20.36 49.73
N ALA A 285 -15.45 19.71 50.33
CA ALA A 285 -16.75 20.26 50.77
C ALA A 285 -17.71 19.12 51.18
N ALA A 286 -17.65 18.75 52.45
CA ALA A 286 -18.76 18.15 53.12
C ALA A 286 -19.60 19.28 53.70
N GLY A 287 -20.92 19.32 53.44
CA GLY A 287 -21.83 20.30 54.03
C GLY A 287 -23.19 20.30 53.37
N SER A 288 -24.06 19.44 53.91
CA SER A 288 -25.52 19.50 54.00
C SER A 288 -26.32 20.57 53.21
N GLU A 289 -27.35 20.14 52.50
CA GLU A 289 -28.75 20.43 52.87
C GLU A 289 -29.75 19.76 51.92
N THR A 290 -30.68 19.09 52.53
CA THR A 290 -31.88 18.45 52.01
C THR A 290 -32.98 19.48 51.79
N VAL A 291 -33.72 19.44 50.68
CA VAL A 291 -35.15 19.76 50.46
C VAL A 291 -35.40 19.39 48.98
N GLY A 292 -36.27 18.50 48.51
CA GLY A 292 -37.62 18.23 48.84
C GLY A 292 -38.52 18.49 47.63
N VAL A 293 -39.04 17.41 46.98
CA VAL A 293 -40.33 17.28 46.27
C VAL A 293 -40.52 18.08 44.95
N SER A 294 -40.75 17.49 43.82
CA SER A 294 -42.06 17.00 43.38
C SER A 294 -42.00 16.36 41.98
N GLU A 295 -42.66 15.26 41.91
CA GLU A 295 -43.14 14.44 40.82
C GLU A 295 -44.07 15.19 39.88
N SER A 296 -43.88 15.12 38.56
CA SER A 296 -45.02 15.05 37.64
C SER A 296 -44.62 14.30 36.35
N ALA A 297 -45.26 13.17 36.23
CA ALA A 297 -45.32 12.33 35.06
C ALA A 297 -46.04 13.02 33.90
N LEU A 298 -45.61 12.79 32.69
CA LEU A 298 -46.48 12.69 31.51
C LEU A 298 -45.76 11.82 30.46
N GLU A 299 -46.33 10.65 30.27
CA GLU A 299 -46.08 9.70 29.20
C GLU A 299 -46.89 10.03 27.92
N PRO A 300 -46.86 9.20 26.87
CA PRO A 300 -46.34 9.57 25.56
C PRO A 300 -47.48 9.64 24.51
N GLU A 301 -47.25 10.34 23.42
CA GLU A 301 -48.10 10.17 22.23
C GLU A 301 -47.32 9.62 21.08
N ALA A 302 -47.71 8.43 20.67
CA ALA A 302 -47.40 7.77 19.44
C ALA A 302 -48.13 8.44 18.27
N ILE A 303 -47.40 8.77 17.20
CA ILE A 303 -48.02 8.93 15.89
C ILE A 303 -47.25 8.07 14.89
N ALA A 304 -47.96 7.07 14.38
CA ALA A 304 -47.61 6.20 13.29
C ALA A 304 -47.94 6.85 11.91
N ALA A 305 -47.38 6.27 10.89
CA ALA A 305 -47.60 6.40 9.46
C ALA A 305 -46.70 7.45 8.76
N ALA A 306 -46.05 7.19 7.62
CA ALA A 306 -46.37 6.27 6.54
C ALA A 306 -45.12 5.98 5.72
N GLU A 307 -45.08 4.75 5.23
CA GLU A 307 -44.22 4.28 4.14
C GLU A 307 -44.41 5.05 2.85
N ALA A 308 -43.32 5.41 2.16
CA ALA A 308 -43.29 5.49 0.69
C ALA A 308 -41.84 5.51 0.20
N SER A 309 -41.37 4.38 -0.25
CA SER A 309 -40.20 4.28 -1.13
C SER A 309 -40.61 4.63 -2.56
N PRO A 310 -39.88 5.45 -3.31
CA PRO A 310 -40.02 5.51 -4.75
C PRO A 310 -39.09 4.52 -5.43
N GLN A 311 -39.65 3.61 -6.22
CA GLN A 311 -38.96 2.79 -7.22
C GLN A 311 -38.48 3.67 -8.38
N PRO A 312 -37.35 3.33 -9.03
CA PRO A 312 -36.92 3.97 -10.24
C PRO A 312 -37.72 3.43 -11.45
N PRO A 313 -37.96 4.26 -12.50
CA PRO A 313 -38.69 3.85 -13.67
C PRO A 313 -37.84 2.96 -14.60
N HIS A 314 -38.49 1.89 -15.08
CA HIS A 314 -38.06 1.14 -16.26
C HIS A 314 -38.28 2.01 -17.50
N GLU A 315 -37.30 2.16 -18.37
CA GLU A 315 -37.45 2.50 -19.75
C GLU A 315 -36.58 1.58 -20.62
N ASP A 316 -37.27 0.70 -21.32
CA ASP A 316 -36.77 -0.06 -22.44
C ASP A 316 -36.75 0.85 -23.68
N ALA A 317 -35.59 0.99 -24.33
CA ALA A 317 -35.50 1.24 -25.77
C ALA A 317 -34.10 0.89 -26.27
N PRO A 318 -33.98 0.19 -27.42
CA PRO A 318 -32.70 -0.26 -27.94
C PRO A 318 -32.01 0.86 -28.72
N VAL A 319 -30.80 1.19 -28.39
CA VAL A 319 -29.94 2.08 -29.18
C VAL A 319 -29.14 1.23 -30.16
N ALA A 320 -29.40 1.45 -31.43
CA ALA A 320 -28.73 0.87 -32.59
C ALA A 320 -27.23 1.28 -32.61
N SER A 321 -26.38 0.30 -32.83
CA SER A 321 -24.98 0.49 -33.18
C SER A 321 -24.85 1.04 -34.61
N PRO A 322 -23.94 1.99 -34.89
CA PRO A 322 -23.62 2.34 -36.25
C PRO A 322 -22.70 1.29 -36.87
N GLU A 323 -23.16 0.61 -37.90
CA GLU A 323 -22.38 -0.15 -38.86
C GLU A 323 -21.38 0.79 -39.56
N VAL A 324 -20.10 0.52 -39.43
CA VAL A 324 -19.04 1.10 -40.27
C VAL A 324 -18.93 0.21 -41.50
N ALA A 325 -19.44 0.71 -42.64
CA ALA A 325 -19.28 0.10 -43.96
C ALA A 325 -17.80 0.19 -44.38
N LEU A 326 -17.15 -0.97 -44.55
CA LEU A 326 -15.86 -1.11 -45.20
C LEU A 326 -16.04 -1.07 -46.69
N ASN A 327 -15.39 -0.14 -47.37
CA ASN A 327 -15.31 -0.05 -48.81
C ASN A 327 -14.40 -1.18 -49.37
N PRO A 328 -14.81 -1.85 -50.50
CA PRO A 328 -14.08 -3.00 -51.04
C PRO A 328 -12.89 -2.69 -51.95
N ASP A 329 -12.41 -1.45 -52.08
CA ASP A 329 -11.44 -1.06 -53.11
C ASP A 329 -9.98 -0.82 -52.62
N ASP A 330 -9.63 -1.22 -51.38
CA ASP A 330 -8.23 -1.08 -50.88
C ASP A 330 -7.48 -2.42 -50.76
N ILE A 331 -7.63 -3.29 -51.78
CA ILE A 331 -6.78 -4.49 -51.91
C ILE A 331 -6.12 -4.49 -53.29
N ALA A 332 -4.84 -4.15 -53.37
CA ALA A 332 -3.94 -4.65 -54.39
C ALA A 332 -2.49 -4.12 -54.18
N PRO A 333 -1.50 -4.73 -54.82
CA PRO A 333 -0.52 -5.58 -54.13
C PRO A 333 0.92 -5.06 -54.34
N ALA A 334 1.85 -5.49 -53.51
CA ALA A 334 3.25 -5.45 -53.88
C ALA A 334 3.94 -6.77 -53.52
N LEU A 335 3.93 -7.66 -54.46
CA LEU A 335 4.91 -8.75 -54.59
C LEU A 335 6.10 -8.20 -55.35
N GLU A 336 7.33 -8.22 -54.78
CA GLU A 336 8.60 -8.46 -55.45
C GLU A 336 9.67 -8.76 -54.36
N ALA A 337 10.09 -10.01 -54.26
CA ALA A 337 11.35 -10.58 -54.63
C ALA A 337 12.58 -10.03 -53.86
N GLY A 338 13.13 -10.87 -53.02
CA GLY A 338 14.43 -10.70 -52.41
C GLY A 338 14.86 -11.98 -51.72
N SER A 339 15.37 -12.95 -52.51
CA SER A 339 16.09 -14.13 -52.05
C SER A 339 17.38 -13.73 -51.32
N GLN A 340 17.53 -14.09 -50.06
CA GLN A 340 18.86 -14.21 -49.44
C GLN A 340 18.93 -15.47 -48.59
N HIS A 341 20.03 -16.21 -48.80
CA HIS A 341 20.42 -17.48 -48.20
C HIS A 341 20.49 -17.43 -46.66
N PRO A 342 20.25 -18.56 -45.98
CA PRO A 342 20.48 -18.66 -44.55
C PRO A 342 21.96 -18.70 -44.22
N SER A 343 22.36 -18.00 -43.17
CA SER A 343 23.71 -17.87 -42.65
C SER A 343 24.14 -19.11 -41.87
N GLU A 344 25.45 -19.41 -41.92
CA GLU A 344 26.22 -20.56 -41.43
C GLU A 344 26.10 -20.86 -39.89
N VAL A 345 25.18 -20.31 -39.17
CA VAL A 345 25.06 -20.50 -37.70
C VAL A 345 24.12 -21.67 -37.30
N GLU A 346 23.31 -22.21 -38.23
CA GLU A 346 22.42 -23.33 -37.92
C GLU A 346 23.04 -24.74 -38.13
N LEU A 347 24.25 -24.84 -38.60
CA LEU A 347 24.93 -26.12 -38.90
C LEU A 347 25.83 -26.66 -37.77
N GLU A 348 26.05 -25.91 -36.70
CA GLU A 348 26.84 -26.41 -35.55
C GLU A 348 26.01 -27.05 -34.42
N LEU A 349 24.68 -26.93 -34.42
CA LEU A 349 23.83 -27.46 -33.35
C LEU A 349 23.40 -28.93 -33.54
N GLU A 350 23.64 -29.53 -34.70
CA GLU A 350 23.29 -30.94 -34.96
C GLU A 350 24.43 -31.96 -34.78
N ARG A 351 25.65 -31.51 -34.48
CA ARG A 351 26.81 -32.42 -34.31
C ARG A 351 27.09 -32.91 -32.91
N ASP A 352 26.46 -32.36 -31.87
CA ASP A 352 26.71 -32.73 -30.48
C ASP A 352 25.74 -33.74 -29.88
N GLN A 353 24.82 -34.32 -30.67
CA GLN A 353 23.87 -35.33 -30.18
C GLN A 353 24.24 -36.80 -30.44
N GLN A 354 25.45 -37.09 -30.88
CA GLN A 354 25.86 -38.48 -31.21
C GLN A 354 27.03 -39.06 -30.42
N SER A 355 27.28 -38.63 -29.19
CA SER A 355 28.24 -39.32 -28.32
C SER A 355 27.84 -39.29 -26.86
N ALA A 356 26.91 -40.17 -26.47
CA ALA A 356 26.70 -40.53 -25.07
C ALA A 356 27.11 -42.02 -24.90
N PRO A 357 27.96 -42.35 -23.91
CA PRO A 357 28.33 -43.73 -23.63
C PRO A 357 27.22 -44.49 -22.93
N GLN A 358 26.96 -45.71 -23.36
CA GLN A 358 26.11 -46.70 -22.69
C GLN A 358 26.68 -47.00 -21.30
N VAL A 359 25.86 -46.92 -20.28
CA VAL A 359 26.14 -47.41 -18.93
C VAL A 359 25.31 -48.68 -18.73
N ASP A 360 25.99 -49.79 -18.46
CA ASP A 360 25.46 -51.11 -18.24
C ASP A 360 24.50 -51.14 -17.03
N ALA A 361 23.37 -51.84 -17.22
CA ALA A 361 22.40 -52.14 -16.19
C ALA A 361 22.90 -53.21 -15.25
N VAL A 362 22.95 -52.96 -13.95
CA VAL A 362 23.19 -53.96 -12.91
C VAL A 362 21.80 -54.37 -12.32
N PRO A 363 21.49 -55.65 -12.17
CA PRO A 363 20.20 -56.12 -11.73
C PRO A 363 20.02 -55.98 -10.22
N PHE A 364 18.84 -55.52 -9.82
CA PHE A 364 18.36 -55.47 -8.45
C PHE A 364 18.03 -56.86 -7.97
N GLN A 365 18.67 -57.31 -6.88
CA GLN A 365 18.26 -58.50 -6.13
C GLN A 365 17.35 -58.14 -4.96
N ASP A 366 16.16 -58.71 -4.96
CA ASP A 366 15.27 -58.78 -3.83
C ASP A 366 15.92 -59.54 -2.66
N SER A 367 15.79 -59.05 -1.45
CA SER A 367 15.84 -59.84 -0.24
C SER A 367 14.92 -59.23 0.80
N VAL A 368 13.86 -59.95 1.04
CA VAL A 368 12.88 -59.86 2.13
C VAL A 368 13.51 -60.44 3.40
N GLU A 369 12.90 -60.05 4.56
CA GLU A 369 12.95 -60.60 5.93
C GLU A 369 13.88 -59.89 6.93
N LEU A 370 13.32 -59.21 7.87
CA LEU A 370 12.60 -59.45 9.16
C LEU A 370 12.36 -58.12 9.85
#